data_798978bb702d9b8a3aafec517130e4f4
#
_entry.id   798978bb702d9b8a3aafec517130e4f4
#
_cell.length_a   1.000
_cell.length_b   1.000
_cell.length_c   1.000
_cell.angle_alpha   90.00
_cell.angle_beta   90.00
_cell.angle_gamma   90.00
#
_symmetry.space_group_name_H-M   'P 1'
#
loop_
_entity.id
_entity.type
_entity.pdbx_description
1 polymer ?
#
loop_
_entity_poly.entity_id
_entity_poly.type
_entity_poly.pdbx_seq_one_letter_code
_entity_poly.pdbx_strand_id
1 'polypeptide(L)'
;VRKGAHVSECAEVSSEAAVHAGAVIEDGATIGRGSEIRSGAVIGRDVVIGEDCIIHQNVSVREGCILGDRVILQPGAVIGSDGFGYEFVNGRHHKVPQLGIVVLESDVEVGANACVDRARFGRTLVGEGTKIDNLVQVGHNVEIGKNCIIVALSGVAGSSKLGENVTLAAQVGINGHIEIADGVQLGGKSGAMQSIDEPGVY
;
A
#
# COMPACT_ATOMS: atom_id res chain seq x y z
N VAL A 1 8.20 20.94 11.88
CA VAL A 1 9.24 19.88 12.04
C VAL A 1 9.77 19.93 13.47
N ARG A 2 9.79 18.81 14.18
CA ARG A 2 10.32 18.71 15.56
C ARG A 2 11.84 18.45 15.55
N LYS A 3 12.53 18.92 16.61
CA LYS A 3 13.96 18.65 16.80
C LYS A 3 14.23 17.14 16.81
N GLY A 4 15.20 16.69 16.01
CA GLY A 4 15.55 15.27 15.86
C GLY A 4 14.85 14.55 14.73
N ALA A 5 14.02 15.21 13.93
CA ALA A 5 13.62 14.73 12.60
C ALA A 5 14.76 15.01 11.60
N HIS A 6 14.92 14.13 10.62
CA HIS A 6 15.80 14.34 9.47
C HIS A 6 14.92 14.65 8.25
N VAL A 7 15.02 15.87 7.75
CA VAL A 7 14.27 16.32 6.57
C VAL A 7 15.28 16.86 5.57
N SER A 8 15.26 16.32 4.36
CA SER A 8 16.11 16.79 3.27
C SER A 8 15.80 18.25 2.94
N GLU A 9 16.84 19.02 2.58
CA GLU A 9 16.68 20.39 2.08
C GLU A 9 15.94 20.46 0.74
N CYS A 10 15.90 19.33 0.01
CA CYS A 10 15.16 19.19 -1.26
C CYS A 10 13.72 18.69 -1.07
N ALA A 11 13.26 18.44 0.16
CA ALA A 11 11.89 18.02 0.43
C ALA A 11 10.97 19.25 0.61
N GLU A 12 9.74 19.11 0.14
CA GLU A 12 8.68 20.13 0.28
C GLU A 12 7.72 19.71 1.40
N VAL A 13 7.85 20.30 2.57
CA VAL A 13 6.99 20.01 3.73
C VAL A 13 6.13 21.22 4.05
N SER A 14 4.81 21.06 3.99
CA SER A 14 3.87 22.11 4.37
C SER A 14 4.17 22.64 5.77
N SER A 15 4.05 23.96 5.96
CA SER A 15 4.21 24.60 7.27
C SER A 15 3.19 24.12 8.32
N GLU A 16 2.05 23.59 7.86
CA GLU A 16 0.99 23.02 8.68
C GLU A 16 1.15 21.51 8.92
N ALA A 17 2.14 20.87 8.30
CA ALA A 17 2.44 19.46 8.56
C ALA A 17 3.27 19.26 9.84
N ALA A 18 3.03 18.15 10.52
CA ALA A 18 3.77 17.77 11.72
C ALA A 18 4.76 16.65 11.44
N VAL A 19 6.06 16.91 11.55
CA VAL A 19 7.11 15.87 11.43
C VAL A 19 7.73 15.66 12.80
N HIS A 20 7.61 14.45 13.34
CA HIS A 20 8.05 14.09 14.67
C HIS A 20 9.53 13.67 14.72
N ALA A 21 10.12 13.75 15.90
CA ALA A 21 11.51 13.34 16.13
C ALA A 21 11.76 11.89 15.68
N GLY A 22 12.88 11.66 15.02
CA GLY A 22 13.25 10.34 14.47
C GLY A 22 12.58 9.97 13.14
N ALA A 23 11.68 10.79 12.60
CA ALA A 23 11.20 10.62 11.24
C ALA A 23 12.27 11.05 10.23
N VAL A 24 12.31 10.38 9.08
CA VAL A 24 13.21 10.67 7.95
C VAL A 24 12.38 11.00 6.73
N ILE A 25 12.66 12.14 6.09
CA ILE A 25 12.06 12.55 4.82
C ILE A 25 13.19 12.80 3.83
N GLU A 26 13.20 12.02 2.76
CA GLU A 26 14.26 12.04 1.75
C GLU A 26 14.01 13.10 0.66
N ASP A 27 14.97 13.23 -0.26
CA ASP A 27 14.99 14.22 -1.34
C ASP A 27 13.73 14.16 -2.21
N GLY A 28 13.20 15.32 -2.59
CA GLY A 28 12.06 15.44 -3.49
C GLY A 28 10.72 15.00 -2.92
N ALA A 29 10.67 14.50 -1.68
CA ALA A 29 9.42 14.14 -1.05
C ALA A 29 8.55 15.36 -0.77
N THR A 30 7.25 15.24 -0.99
CA THR A 30 6.25 16.29 -0.75
C THR A 30 5.27 15.85 0.33
N ILE A 31 5.06 16.68 1.37
CA ILE A 31 4.14 16.42 2.48
C ILE A 31 3.08 17.53 2.52
N GLY A 32 1.81 17.13 2.30
CA GLY A 32 0.66 18.03 2.27
C GLY A 32 0.29 18.61 3.64
N ARG A 33 -0.57 19.61 3.58
CA ARG A 33 -1.09 20.33 4.75
C ARG A 33 -1.80 19.39 5.73
N GLY A 34 -1.66 19.65 7.02
CA GLY A 34 -2.33 18.88 8.08
C GLY A 34 -1.78 17.46 8.31
N SER A 35 -0.89 16.97 7.43
CA SER A 35 -0.36 15.62 7.54
C SER A 35 0.62 15.45 8.70
N GLU A 36 0.58 14.30 9.35
CA GLU A 36 1.39 13.96 10.52
C GLU A 36 2.32 12.78 10.21
N ILE A 37 3.64 13.01 10.25
CA ILE A 37 4.67 11.97 10.07
C ILE A 37 5.27 11.65 11.44
N ARG A 38 4.97 10.47 11.96
CA ARG A 38 5.34 10.06 13.31
C ARG A 38 6.74 9.45 13.39
N SER A 39 7.22 9.29 14.63
CA SER A 39 8.60 8.89 14.93
C SER A 39 8.98 7.55 14.30
N GLY A 40 10.17 7.52 13.70
CA GLY A 40 10.70 6.33 13.02
C GLY A 40 10.09 6.04 11.64
N ALA A 41 9.13 6.84 11.19
CA ALA A 41 8.65 6.73 9.81
C ALA A 41 9.73 7.19 8.83
N VAL A 42 9.86 6.48 7.70
CA VAL A 42 10.80 6.79 6.61
C VAL A 42 10.00 7.04 5.35
N ILE A 43 10.11 8.24 4.83
CA ILE A 43 9.49 8.69 3.58
C ILE A 43 10.58 8.82 2.54
N GLY A 44 10.55 7.92 1.56
CA GLY A 44 11.56 7.80 0.52
C GLY A 44 11.52 8.95 -0.49
N ARG A 45 12.52 8.97 -1.38
CA ARG A 45 12.67 10.01 -2.39
C ARG A 45 11.44 10.11 -3.30
N ASP A 46 11.11 11.32 -3.67
CA ASP A 46 10.04 11.63 -4.62
C ASP A 46 8.66 11.07 -4.21
N VAL A 47 8.47 10.74 -2.93
CA VAL A 47 7.17 10.33 -2.39
C VAL A 47 6.26 11.56 -2.29
N VAL A 48 5.00 11.39 -2.70
CA VAL A 48 3.97 12.41 -2.54
C VAL A 48 2.97 11.94 -1.48
N ILE A 49 2.78 12.73 -0.43
CA ILE A 49 1.75 12.53 0.60
C ILE A 49 0.80 13.72 0.57
N GLY A 50 -0.49 13.45 0.36
CA GLY A 50 -1.55 14.44 0.30
C GLY A 50 -1.82 15.13 1.63
N GLU A 51 -3.00 15.74 1.76
CA GLU A 51 -3.42 16.50 2.94
C GLU A 51 -4.03 15.59 4.02
N ASP A 52 -3.92 16.02 5.28
CA ASP A 52 -4.54 15.41 6.46
C ASP A 52 -4.25 13.90 6.64
N CYS A 53 -3.10 13.43 6.16
CA CYS A 53 -2.65 12.05 6.30
C CYS A 53 -2.04 11.78 7.69
N ILE A 54 -2.18 10.52 8.17
CA ILE A 54 -1.55 10.08 9.41
C ILE A 54 -0.61 8.91 9.12
N ILE A 55 0.69 9.16 9.17
CA ILE A 55 1.73 8.16 8.97
C ILE A 55 2.29 7.78 10.34
N HIS A 56 1.90 6.62 10.84
CA HIS A 56 2.26 6.17 12.18
C HIS A 56 3.73 5.77 12.31
N GLN A 57 4.12 5.35 13.51
CA GLN A 57 5.50 5.02 13.85
C GLN A 57 6.03 3.85 13.03
N ASN A 58 7.29 3.96 12.61
CA ASN A 58 8.02 2.92 11.88
C ASN A 58 7.39 2.49 10.55
N VAL A 59 6.53 3.32 9.97
CA VAL A 59 6.03 3.14 8.60
C VAL A 59 7.18 3.39 7.62
N SER A 60 7.24 2.60 6.57
CA SER A 60 8.15 2.82 5.45
C SER A 60 7.35 3.05 4.16
N VAL A 61 7.53 4.22 3.55
CA VAL A 61 7.02 4.53 2.22
C VAL A 61 8.21 4.65 1.27
N ARG A 62 8.31 3.70 0.34
CA ARG A 62 9.44 3.64 -0.59
C ARG A 62 9.31 4.68 -1.70
N GLU A 63 10.43 4.95 -2.33
CA GLU A 63 10.59 5.98 -3.35
C GLU A 63 9.52 5.97 -4.44
N GLY A 64 9.07 7.18 -4.82
CA GLY A 64 8.12 7.46 -5.89
C GLY A 64 6.66 7.10 -5.60
N CYS A 65 6.34 6.51 -4.44
CA CYS A 65 4.96 6.18 -4.09
C CYS A 65 4.10 7.43 -3.89
N ILE A 66 2.81 7.33 -4.17
CA ILE A 66 1.85 8.42 -4.09
C ILE A 66 0.72 8.05 -3.14
N LEU A 67 0.48 8.90 -2.15
CA LEU A 67 -0.63 8.81 -1.21
C LEU A 67 -1.55 10.01 -1.42
N GLY A 68 -2.84 9.75 -1.63
CA GLY A 68 -3.88 10.78 -1.66
C GLY A 68 -4.10 11.42 -0.29
N ASP A 69 -5.24 12.09 -0.13
CA ASP A 69 -5.58 12.80 1.10
C ASP A 69 -6.18 11.86 2.15
N ARG A 70 -6.03 12.20 3.43
CA ARG A 70 -6.60 11.47 4.58
C ARG A 70 -6.23 10.00 4.63
N VAL A 71 -5.10 9.64 4.05
CA VAL A 71 -4.56 8.28 4.14
C VAL A 71 -4.02 8.03 5.54
N ILE A 72 -4.34 6.85 6.09
CA ILE A 72 -3.83 6.42 7.40
C ILE A 72 -2.96 5.18 7.20
N LEU A 73 -1.70 5.25 7.59
CA LEU A 73 -0.81 4.10 7.65
C LEU A 73 -0.52 3.73 9.10
N GLN A 74 -0.96 2.56 9.52
CA GLN A 74 -0.78 2.05 10.88
C GLN A 74 0.68 1.63 11.15
N PRO A 75 1.12 1.48 12.40
CA PRO A 75 2.52 1.21 12.75
C PRO A 75 3.13 0.04 11.99
N GLY A 76 4.31 0.26 11.42
CA GLY A 76 5.06 -0.77 10.71
C GLY A 76 4.52 -1.15 9.32
N ALA A 77 3.50 -0.47 8.80
CA ALA A 77 3.06 -0.69 7.42
C ALA A 77 4.18 -0.36 6.43
N VAL A 78 4.28 -1.13 5.35
CA VAL A 78 5.30 -0.96 4.31
C VAL A 78 4.63 -0.74 2.96
N ILE A 79 4.88 0.41 2.36
CA ILE A 79 4.33 0.79 1.06
C ILE A 79 5.47 0.86 0.04
N GLY A 80 5.36 0.06 -1.01
CA GLY A 80 6.32 0.08 -2.13
C GLY A 80 7.53 -0.82 -1.95
N SER A 81 7.49 -1.86 -1.10
CA SER A 81 8.49 -2.91 -1.13
C SER A 81 8.53 -3.61 -2.50
N ASP A 82 9.67 -4.20 -2.84
CA ASP A 82 9.79 -4.92 -4.10
C ASP A 82 8.79 -6.07 -4.17
N GLY A 83 8.05 -6.15 -5.28
CA GLY A 83 7.22 -7.30 -5.59
C GLY A 83 8.04 -8.59 -5.69
N PHE A 84 7.40 -9.73 -5.42
CA PHE A 84 8.02 -11.04 -5.45
C PHE A 84 8.15 -11.53 -6.90
N GLY A 85 9.21 -11.10 -7.59
CA GLY A 85 9.50 -11.40 -8.98
C GLY A 85 10.85 -12.09 -9.15
N TYR A 86 10.85 -13.33 -9.62
CA TYR A 86 12.05 -14.12 -9.89
C TYR A 86 11.90 -14.94 -11.16
N GLU A 87 13.01 -15.13 -11.89
CA GLU A 87 13.11 -16.05 -13.00
C GLU A 87 14.07 -17.18 -12.63
N PHE A 88 13.69 -18.43 -12.93
CA PHE A 88 14.54 -19.58 -12.69
C PHE A 88 15.37 -19.89 -13.94
N VAL A 89 16.66 -19.55 -13.90
CA VAL A 89 17.58 -19.73 -15.01
C VAL A 89 18.83 -20.47 -14.52
N ASN A 90 19.24 -21.51 -15.23
CA ASN A 90 20.43 -22.32 -14.92
C ASN A 90 20.49 -22.81 -13.45
N GLY A 91 19.37 -23.28 -12.91
CA GLY A 91 19.29 -23.84 -11.57
C GLY A 91 19.29 -22.81 -10.43
N ARG A 92 19.06 -21.52 -10.72
CA ARG A 92 19.05 -20.43 -9.73
C ARG A 92 17.88 -19.46 -9.98
N HIS A 93 17.38 -18.88 -8.89
CA HIS A 93 16.43 -17.78 -8.93
C HIS A 93 17.17 -16.45 -9.12
N HIS A 94 16.84 -15.75 -10.20
CA HIS A 94 17.34 -14.41 -10.47
C HIS A 94 16.23 -13.40 -10.17
N LYS A 95 16.54 -12.41 -9.34
CA LYS A 95 15.59 -11.35 -9.00
C LYS A 95 15.27 -10.51 -10.24
N VAL A 96 13.99 -10.28 -10.47
CA VAL A 96 13.51 -9.34 -11.48
C VAL A 96 13.32 -7.97 -10.81
N PRO A 97 13.98 -6.90 -11.29
CA PRO A 97 13.81 -5.56 -10.72
C PRO A 97 12.35 -5.11 -10.76
N GLN A 98 11.92 -4.43 -9.70
CA GLN A 98 10.59 -3.86 -9.55
C GLN A 98 10.72 -2.34 -9.65
N LEU A 99 10.30 -1.76 -10.76
CA LEU A 99 10.57 -0.36 -11.13
C LEU A 99 9.33 0.55 -11.03
N GLY A 100 8.16 -0.05 -10.80
CA GLY A 100 6.92 0.69 -10.62
C GLY A 100 6.76 1.26 -9.22
N ILE A 101 5.60 1.79 -8.95
CA ILE A 101 5.25 2.46 -7.70
C ILE A 101 3.98 1.88 -7.08
N VAL A 102 3.63 2.36 -5.88
CA VAL A 102 2.31 2.19 -5.27
C VAL A 102 1.57 3.52 -5.32
N VAL A 103 0.28 3.46 -5.62
CA VAL A 103 -0.66 4.57 -5.49
C VAL A 103 -1.76 4.16 -4.52
N LEU A 104 -1.89 4.88 -3.42
CA LEU A 104 -3.02 4.82 -2.51
C LEU A 104 -3.90 6.04 -2.76
N GLU A 105 -5.15 5.86 -3.15
CA GLU A 105 -6.09 6.98 -3.31
C GLU A 105 -6.53 7.53 -1.94
N SER A 106 -7.34 8.60 -1.96
CA SER A 106 -7.77 9.27 -0.72
C SER A 106 -8.58 8.33 0.19
N ASP A 107 -8.56 8.61 1.49
CA ASP A 107 -9.31 7.87 2.52
C ASP A 107 -8.94 6.38 2.66
N VAL A 108 -7.82 5.94 2.09
CA VAL A 108 -7.30 4.57 2.28
C VAL A 108 -6.69 4.43 3.67
N GLU A 109 -6.97 3.31 4.33
CA GLU A 109 -6.29 2.92 5.56
C GLU A 109 -5.55 1.60 5.38
N VAL A 110 -4.29 1.54 5.83
CA VAL A 110 -3.45 0.33 5.78
C VAL A 110 -3.04 -0.06 7.19
N GLY A 111 -3.41 -1.26 7.60
CA GLY A 111 -3.23 -1.84 8.91
C GLY A 111 -1.77 -2.07 9.30
N ALA A 112 -1.56 -2.37 10.58
CA ALA A 112 -0.22 -2.57 11.14
C ALA A 112 0.51 -3.76 10.47
N ASN A 113 1.78 -3.53 10.11
CA ASN A 113 2.63 -4.51 9.43
C ASN A 113 2.03 -5.10 8.13
N ALA A 114 1.03 -4.46 7.55
CA ALA A 114 0.57 -4.81 6.20
C ALA A 114 1.58 -4.30 5.16
N CYS A 115 1.70 -5.05 4.06
CA CYS A 115 2.62 -4.73 2.98
C CYS A 115 1.87 -4.54 1.66
N VAL A 116 2.17 -3.46 0.95
CA VAL A 116 1.69 -3.20 -0.41
C VAL A 116 2.91 -3.09 -1.32
N ASP A 117 3.11 -4.11 -2.16
CA ASP A 117 4.28 -4.17 -3.02
C ASP A 117 4.15 -3.24 -4.23
N ARG A 118 5.29 -2.68 -4.65
CA ARG A 118 5.36 -1.91 -5.88
C ARG A 118 5.17 -2.79 -7.10
N ALA A 119 4.69 -2.22 -8.17
CA ALA A 119 4.56 -2.88 -9.44
C ALA A 119 5.94 -3.21 -10.07
N ARG A 120 5.98 -4.24 -10.90
CA ARG A 120 7.15 -4.45 -11.77
C ARG A 120 7.35 -3.26 -12.71
N PHE A 121 6.27 -2.82 -13.37
CA PHE A 121 6.18 -1.59 -14.17
C PHE A 121 4.82 -0.94 -13.91
N GLY A 122 4.74 0.38 -14.02
CA GLY A 122 3.51 1.11 -13.76
C GLY A 122 3.21 1.21 -12.27
N ARG A 123 2.04 0.76 -11.84
CA ARG A 123 1.61 0.94 -10.45
C ARG A 123 0.87 -0.27 -9.89
N THR A 124 0.94 -0.45 -8.57
CA THR A 124 -0.02 -1.15 -7.74
C THR A 124 -0.98 -0.10 -7.20
N LEU A 125 -2.29 -0.32 -7.29
CA LEU A 125 -3.32 0.67 -6.97
C LEU A 125 -4.23 0.19 -5.86
N VAL A 126 -4.50 1.07 -4.89
CA VAL A 126 -5.57 0.88 -3.90
C VAL A 126 -6.54 2.05 -4.02
N GLY A 127 -7.78 1.74 -4.40
CA GLY A 127 -8.85 2.71 -4.65
C GLY A 127 -9.37 3.38 -3.38
N GLU A 128 -9.95 4.55 -3.59
CA GLU A 128 -10.46 5.46 -2.56
C GLU A 128 -11.35 4.74 -1.53
N GLY A 129 -11.18 5.09 -0.26
CA GLY A 129 -12.00 4.59 0.84
C GLY A 129 -11.72 3.15 1.27
N THR A 130 -10.86 2.41 0.56
CA THR A 130 -10.53 1.02 0.88
C THR A 130 -9.80 0.89 2.22
N LYS A 131 -10.18 -0.14 2.99
CA LYS A 131 -9.61 -0.46 4.30
C LYS A 131 -8.90 -1.81 4.26
N ILE A 132 -7.62 -1.78 4.57
CA ILE A 132 -6.73 -2.95 4.63
C ILE A 132 -6.35 -3.15 6.09
N ASP A 133 -6.66 -4.31 6.63
CA ASP A 133 -6.39 -4.66 8.03
C ASP A 133 -4.93 -5.12 8.23
N ASN A 134 -4.59 -5.47 9.45
CA ASN A 134 -3.24 -5.84 9.87
C ASN A 134 -2.73 -7.09 9.16
N LEU A 135 -1.42 -7.12 8.87
CA LEU A 135 -0.73 -8.28 8.30
C LEU A 135 -1.27 -8.74 6.94
N VAL A 136 -1.93 -7.87 6.19
CA VAL A 136 -2.36 -8.15 4.81
C VAL A 136 -1.18 -8.00 3.87
N GLN A 137 -1.10 -8.89 2.86
CA GLN A 137 -0.14 -8.78 1.76
C GLN A 137 -0.86 -8.44 0.45
N VAL A 138 -0.52 -7.31 -0.14
CA VAL A 138 -0.94 -6.93 -1.50
C VAL A 138 0.26 -7.04 -2.42
N GLY A 139 0.18 -7.93 -3.40
CA GLY A 139 1.27 -8.21 -4.36
C GLY A 139 1.43 -7.13 -5.43
N HIS A 140 2.50 -7.24 -6.20
CA HIS A 140 2.83 -6.31 -7.27
C HIS A 140 1.75 -6.23 -8.36
N ASN A 141 1.53 -5.04 -8.93
CA ASN A 141 0.56 -4.82 -10.01
C ASN A 141 -0.89 -5.17 -9.66
N VAL A 142 -1.24 -5.33 -8.38
CA VAL A 142 -2.61 -5.49 -7.95
C VAL A 142 -3.36 -4.18 -8.13
N GLU A 143 -4.60 -4.27 -8.59
CA GLU A 143 -5.55 -3.16 -8.63
C GLU A 143 -6.73 -3.47 -7.71
N ILE A 144 -6.92 -2.68 -6.67
CA ILE A 144 -8.04 -2.79 -5.74
C ILE A 144 -8.96 -1.60 -5.98
N GLY A 145 -10.25 -1.87 -6.23
CA GLY A 145 -11.26 -0.85 -6.43
C GLY A 145 -11.59 -0.06 -5.15
N LYS A 146 -12.59 0.79 -5.23
CA LYS A 146 -13.01 1.65 -4.13
C LYS A 146 -13.79 0.91 -3.05
N ASN A 147 -13.71 1.43 -1.82
CA ASN A 147 -14.52 0.98 -0.68
C ASN A 147 -14.42 -0.53 -0.38
N CYS A 148 -13.31 -1.16 -0.71
CA CYS A 148 -13.06 -2.55 -0.36
C CYS A 148 -12.71 -2.71 1.12
N ILE A 149 -13.01 -3.90 1.68
CA ILE A 149 -12.63 -4.30 3.03
C ILE A 149 -11.78 -5.56 2.92
N ILE A 150 -10.52 -5.48 3.31
CA ILE A 150 -9.58 -6.60 3.28
C ILE A 150 -9.13 -6.88 4.71
N VAL A 151 -9.69 -7.97 5.29
CA VAL A 151 -9.49 -8.31 6.70
C VAL A 151 -8.16 -9.04 6.90
N ALA A 152 -7.71 -9.05 8.14
CA ALA A 152 -6.38 -9.47 8.56
C ALA A 152 -5.90 -10.81 7.99
N LEU A 153 -4.59 -10.89 7.72
CA LEU A 153 -3.90 -12.07 7.21
C LEU A 153 -4.34 -12.51 5.81
N SER A 154 -5.12 -11.70 5.08
CA SER A 154 -5.46 -11.99 3.69
C SER A 154 -4.30 -11.68 2.76
N GLY A 155 -4.23 -12.39 1.64
CA GLY A 155 -3.21 -12.20 0.62
C GLY A 155 -3.82 -12.04 -0.78
N VAL A 156 -3.42 -10.99 -1.49
CA VAL A 156 -3.80 -10.76 -2.88
C VAL A 156 -2.56 -10.91 -3.75
N ALA A 157 -2.50 -11.98 -4.53
CA ALA A 157 -1.33 -12.27 -5.37
C ALA A 157 -1.23 -11.31 -6.56
N GLY A 158 0.00 -11.19 -7.10
CA GLY A 158 0.32 -10.19 -8.10
C GLY A 158 -0.55 -10.19 -9.35
N SER A 159 -0.77 -9.01 -9.90
CA SER A 159 -1.55 -8.75 -11.12
C SER A 159 -3.03 -9.13 -11.05
N SER A 160 -3.57 -9.33 -9.85
CA SER A 160 -5.00 -9.54 -9.65
C SER A 160 -5.74 -8.21 -9.60
N LYS A 161 -7.02 -8.24 -9.95
CA LYS A 161 -7.90 -7.08 -9.85
C LYS A 161 -9.10 -7.39 -8.97
N LEU A 162 -9.37 -6.50 -8.03
CA LEU A 162 -10.58 -6.50 -7.23
C LEU A 162 -11.42 -5.30 -7.65
N GLY A 163 -12.69 -5.53 -7.96
CA GLY A 163 -13.64 -4.47 -8.23
C GLY A 163 -13.96 -3.60 -7.01
N GLU A 164 -15.00 -2.81 -7.11
CA GLU A 164 -15.43 -1.94 -6.01
C GLU A 164 -16.26 -2.71 -4.96
N ASN A 165 -16.22 -2.27 -3.69
CA ASN A 165 -17.01 -2.82 -2.60
C ASN A 165 -16.79 -4.33 -2.34
N VAL A 166 -15.61 -4.85 -2.69
CA VAL A 166 -15.22 -6.24 -2.41
C VAL A 166 -14.88 -6.41 -0.94
N THR A 167 -15.35 -7.50 -0.34
CA THR A 167 -14.99 -7.87 1.04
C THR A 167 -14.24 -9.18 1.06
N LEU A 168 -12.99 -9.16 1.50
CA LEU A 168 -12.21 -10.33 1.82
C LEU A 168 -12.20 -10.52 3.34
N ALA A 169 -12.87 -11.54 3.85
CA ALA A 169 -12.81 -11.86 5.27
C ALA A 169 -11.41 -12.38 5.66
N ALA A 170 -11.18 -12.63 6.95
CA ALA A 170 -9.84 -12.96 7.43
C ALA A 170 -9.23 -14.20 6.76
N GLN A 171 -7.93 -14.13 6.46
CA GLN A 171 -7.15 -15.24 5.87
C GLN A 171 -7.62 -15.68 4.47
N VAL A 172 -8.26 -14.81 3.71
CA VAL A 172 -8.61 -15.09 2.31
C VAL A 172 -7.36 -15.00 1.44
N GLY A 173 -7.26 -15.93 0.47
CA GLY A 173 -6.22 -15.94 -0.56
C GLY A 173 -6.80 -15.67 -1.95
N ILE A 174 -6.25 -14.70 -2.67
CA ILE A 174 -6.58 -14.42 -4.07
C ILE A 174 -5.40 -14.86 -4.94
N ASN A 175 -5.66 -15.75 -5.89
CA ASN A 175 -4.63 -16.21 -6.84
C ASN A 175 -4.21 -15.08 -7.78
N GLY A 176 -3.00 -15.20 -8.35
CA GLY A 176 -2.48 -14.20 -9.29
C GLY A 176 -3.24 -14.15 -10.62
N HIS A 177 -3.28 -12.96 -11.23
CA HIS A 177 -3.85 -12.73 -12.57
C HIS A 177 -5.34 -13.06 -12.72
N ILE A 178 -6.12 -12.97 -11.63
CA ILE A 178 -7.58 -13.15 -11.67
C ILE A 178 -8.30 -11.84 -11.38
N GLU A 179 -9.57 -11.79 -11.77
CA GLU A 179 -10.44 -10.64 -11.55
C GLU A 179 -11.60 -11.04 -10.63
N ILE A 180 -11.90 -10.20 -9.66
CA ILE A 180 -13.01 -10.35 -8.72
C ILE A 180 -13.98 -9.20 -8.96
N ALA A 181 -15.22 -9.52 -9.31
CA ALA A 181 -16.26 -8.54 -9.63
C ALA A 181 -16.62 -7.64 -8.44
N ASP A 182 -17.26 -6.53 -8.71
CA ASP A 182 -17.79 -5.61 -7.70
C ASP A 182 -18.72 -6.32 -6.72
N GLY A 183 -18.65 -5.93 -5.45
CA GLY A 183 -19.57 -6.42 -4.40
C GLY A 183 -19.41 -7.89 -4.01
N VAL A 184 -18.39 -8.57 -4.49
CA VAL A 184 -18.08 -9.95 -4.06
C VAL A 184 -17.65 -9.98 -2.59
N GLN A 185 -18.14 -10.94 -1.84
CA GLN A 185 -17.75 -11.19 -0.45
C GLN A 185 -17.17 -12.60 -0.33
N LEU A 186 -15.92 -12.72 0.07
CA LEU A 186 -15.27 -14.02 0.31
C LEU A 186 -15.24 -14.32 1.80
N GLY A 187 -15.77 -15.50 2.17
CA GLY A 187 -15.78 -15.99 3.54
C GLY A 187 -14.38 -16.27 4.12
N GLY A 188 -14.25 -16.21 5.44
CA GLY A 188 -12.94 -16.39 6.09
C GLY A 188 -12.28 -17.74 5.76
N LYS A 189 -10.94 -17.71 5.53
CA LYS A 189 -10.12 -18.86 5.10
C LYS A 189 -10.45 -19.40 3.72
N SER A 190 -11.30 -18.75 2.92
CA SER A 190 -11.55 -19.17 1.54
C SER A 190 -10.42 -18.74 0.60
N GLY A 191 -10.42 -19.30 -0.61
CA GLY A 191 -9.46 -18.95 -1.64
C GLY A 191 -10.12 -18.87 -3.01
N ALA A 192 -9.92 -17.76 -3.73
CA ALA A 192 -10.30 -17.64 -5.12
C ALA A 192 -9.13 -18.08 -6.01
N MET A 193 -9.32 -19.21 -6.70
CA MET A 193 -8.32 -19.78 -7.62
C MET A 193 -8.55 -19.35 -9.07
N GLN A 194 -9.71 -18.77 -9.38
CA GLN A 194 -10.13 -18.28 -10.68
C GLN A 194 -10.99 -17.03 -10.51
N SER A 195 -11.19 -16.29 -11.59
CA SER A 195 -12.02 -15.08 -11.59
C SER A 195 -13.45 -15.38 -11.10
N ILE A 196 -14.04 -14.38 -10.45
CA ILE A 196 -15.42 -14.39 -9.98
C ILE A 196 -16.12 -13.21 -10.65
N ASP A 197 -17.01 -13.49 -11.58
CA ASP A 197 -17.57 -12.49 -12.49
C ASP A 197 -18.91 -11.92 -11.99
N GLU A 198 -19.50 -12.45 -10.94
CA GLU A 198 -20.79 -12.02 -10.41
C GLU A 198 -20.70 -11.64 -8.93
N PRO A 199 -21.41 -10.57 -8.50
CA PRO A 199 -21.54 -10.25 -7.08
C PRO A 199 -22.13 -11.42 -6.30
N GLY A 200 -21.68 -11.62 -5.06
CA GLY A 200 -22.20 -12.72 -4.24
C GLY A 200 -21.34 -12.98 -3.01
N VAL A 201 -21.77 -13.97 -2.23
CA VAL A 201 -21.05 -14.49 -1.06
C VAL A 201 -20.51 -15.87 -1.38
N TYR A 202 -19.20 -16.08 -1.21
CA TYR A 202 -18.45 -17.28 -1.59
C TYR A 202 -17.64 -17.85 -0.44
#